data_1d439ce8bbf131a288fe7520e60aeb3c
#
_entry.id   1d439ce8bbf131a288fe7520e60aeb3c
#
_cell.length_a   1.000
_cell.length_b   1.000
_cell.length_c   1.000
_cell.angle_alpha   90.00
_cell.angle_beta   90.00
_cell.angle_gamma   90.00
#
_symmetry.space_group_name_H-M   'P 1'
#
loop_
_entity.id
_entity.type
_entity.pdbx_description
1 polymer ?
#
loop_
_entity_poly.entity_id
_entity_poly.type
_entity_poly.pdbx_seq_one_letter_code
_entity_poly.pdbx_strand_id
1 'polypeptide(L)'
;MCRRIQLMGVCHITIKRRGKIMEVNRKIDTVNAPLFRDPIYDAPTDPVIIKNNKENNWWMLYTQRRSSVNTIGVSHIHGTAIGVASSDDGNRWLYRGTLPGLDFEPGHNTFWAPEIIFAEGEYHMYVSYITGVPTDWNWSRHIVHYTADDLWSWHFESVLELSSDRVIDACVHPVGNGRYKMWYKDERHDSHTYSAISDDLYNWEVVGEEINVNSHEGPNVFEFGGKKWMITDEWHGLGVYETEDFTHWNRQGAILFDGGKRSGDGVMANHADVVVSGDNAYIFYFTHPYFLNENRLNKAYVPTADDGRACIQTAQLEIKDGVLVCDRDKDFELKLI
;
A
#
# COMPACT_ATOMS: atom_id res chain seq x y z
N MET A 1 -22.21 25.96 -35.39
CA MET A 1 -22.21 25.24 -34.10
C MET A 1 -20.95 24.39 -34.02
N CYS A 2 -19.84 24.95 -33.51
CA CYS A 2 -18.56 24.23 -33.33
C CYS A 2 -18.53 23.59 -31.96
N ARG A 3 -18.48 22.27 -31.87
CA ARG A 3 -18.22 21.54 -30.60
C ARG A 3 -16.71 21.67 -30.30
N ARG A 4 -16.37 22.31 -29.19
CA ARG A 4 -15.03 22.27 -28.62
C ARG A 4 -14.78 20.85 -28.12
N ILE A 5 -13.81 20.16 -28.71
CA ILE A 5 -13.18 18.97 -28.16
C ILE A 5 -12.12 19.50 -27.18
N GLN A 6 -12.28 19.15 -25.91
CA GLN A 6 -11.31 19.48 -24.87
C GLN A 6 -10.11 18.55 -25.08
N LEU A 7 -8.99 19.10 -25.52
CA LEU A 7 -7.73 18.39 -25.75
C LEU A 7 -6.99 18.22 -24.41
N MET A 8 -6.50 17.01 -24.20
CA MET A 8 -5.60 16.59 -23.13
C MET A 8 -4.41 17.54 -22.96
N GLY A 9 -3.97 17.73 -21.71
CA GLY A 9 -2.91 18.67 -21.35
C GLY A 9 -1.61 18.43 -22.11
N VAL A 10 -1.18 19.43 -22.86
CA VAL A 10 0.10 19.48 -23.57
C VAL A 10 0.99 20.48 -22.85
N CYS A 11 2.11 20.02 -22.31
CA CYS A 11 3.12 20.92 -21.75
C CYS A 11 4.01 21.46 -22.87
N HIS A 12 4.05 22.79 -23.05
CA HIS A 12 4.90 23.44 -24.04
C HIS A 12 6.28 23.77 -23.46
N ILE A 13 7.32 23.10 -23.93
CA ILE A 13 8.71 23.44 -23.59
C ILE A 13 9.34 24.14 -24.81
N THR A 14 9.76 25.39 -24.63
CA THR A 14 10.43 26.15 -25.67
C THR A 14 11.95 26.01 -25.53
N ILE A 15 12.61 25.34 -26.48
CA ILE A 15 14.09 25.26 -26.53
C ILE A 15 14.59 26.12 -27.69
N LYS A 16 15.41 27.17 -27.40
CA LYS A 16 16.10 27.96 -28.40
C LYS A 16 17.45 27.34 -28.78
N ARG A 17 17.60 26.83 -29.99
CA ARG A 17 18.89 26.44 -30.56
C ARG A 17 19.02 27.06 -31.94
N ARG A 18 20.04 27.92 -32.12
CA ARG A 18 20.42 28.58 -33.41
C ARG A 18 19.24 29.24 -34.16
N GLY A 19 18.46 30.06 -33.48
CA GLY A 19 17.46 30.91 -34.14
C GLY A 19 16.19 30.23 -34.66
N LYS A 20 16.03 28.92 -34.47
CA LYS A 20 14.78 28.22 -34.73
C LYS A 20 14.12 27.83 -33.38
N ILE A 21 12.86 28.22 -33.21
CA ILE A 21 12.01 27.75 -32.15
C ILE A 21 11.50 26.38 -32.59
N MET A 22 11.90 25.34 -31.85
CA MET A 22 11.28 24.03 -31.99
C MET A 22 10.32 23.86 -30.80
N GLU A 23 9.03 23.79 -31.06
CA GLU A 23 8.05 23.35 -30.08
C GLU A 23 8.14 21.82 -30.01
N VAL A 24 8.63 21.31 -28.89
CA VAL A 24 8.56 19.87 -28.59
C VAL A 24 7.29 19.65 -27.79
N ASN A 25 6.25 19.18 -28.47
CA ASN A 25 5.06 18.65 -27.79
C ASN A 25 5.45 17.33 -27.13
N ARG A 26 5.88 17.35 -25.86
CA ARG A 26 5.91 16.14 -25.05
C ARG A 26 4.47 15.81 -24.68
N LYS A 27 3.94 14.71 -25.17
CA LYS A 27 2.78 14.06 -24.60
C LYS A 27 3.21 13.64 -23.19
N ILE A 28 2.57 14.17 -22.17
CA ILE A 28 2.73 13.64 -20.81
C ILE A 28 2.14 12.23 -20.89
N ASP A 29 2.95 11.20 -20.69
CA ASP A 29 2.43 9.84 -20.57
C ASP A 29 1.65 9.82 -19.25
N THR A 30 0.34 9.94 -19.36
CA THR A 30 -0.58 9.87 -18.22
C THR A 30 -0.47 8.50 -17.58
N VAL A 31 -0.45 8.48 -16.26
CA VAL A 31 -0.39 7.23 -15.49
C VAL A 31 -1.60 6.35 -15.79
N ASN A 32 -1.36 5.05 -15.96
CA ASN A 32 -2.42 4.08 -16.22
C ASN A 32 -3.44 4.04 -15.07
N ALA A 33 -4.71 3.84 -15.40
CA ALA A 33 -5.77 3.60 -14.44
C ALA A 33 -6.69 2.46 -14.93
N PRO A 34 -6.81 1.35 -14.19
CA PRO A 34 -6.02 1.04 -13.02
C PRO A 34 -4.53 0.89 -13.36
N LEU A 35 -3.67 1.14 -12.36
CA LEU A 35 -2.24 0.96 -12.50
C LEU A 35 -1.88 -0.52 -12.71
N PHE A 36 -2.52 -1.40 -11.94
CA PHE A 36 -2.28 -2.84 -12.00
C PHE A 36 -3.54 -3.64 -11.65
N ARG A 37 -3.70 -4.78 -12.31
CA ARG A 37 -4.66 -5.84 -11.99
C ARG A 37 -3.94 -7.18 -11.94
N ASP A 38 -4.24 -7.98 -10.94
CA ASP A 38 -3.69 -9.34 -10.84
C ASP A 38 -4.29 -10.23 -11.94
N PRO A 39 -3.46 -10.88 -12.78
CA PRO A 39 -3.96 -11.67 -13.92
C PRO A 39 -4.55 -13.03 -13.52
N ILE A 40 -4.38 -13.46 -12.26
CA ILE A 40 -4.80 -14.78 -11.79
C ILE A 40 -6.18 -14.68 -11.11
N TYR A 41 -6.30 -13.80 -10.11
CA TYR A 41 -7.51 -13.71 -9.29
C TYR A 41 -8.22 -12.35 -9.38
N ASP A 42 -7.62 -11.39 -10.07
CA ASP A 42 -8.17 -10.03 -10.23
C ASP A 42 -8.47 -9.33 -8.89
N ALA A 43 -7.62 -9.56 -7.90
CA ALA A 43 -7.79 -9.02 -6.56
C ALA A 43 -6.45 -8.73 -5.84
N PRO A 44 -5.58 -7.87 -6.43
CA PRO A 44 -4.41 -7.39 -5.74
C PRO A 44 -4.82 -6.37 -4.67
N THR A 45 -4.36 -6.56 -3.43
CA THR A 45 -4.62 -5.64 -2.31
C THR A 45 -3.34 -5.40 -1.52
N ASP A 46 -3.34 -4.40 -0.65
CA ASP A 46 -2.28 -4.13 0.32
C ASP A 46 -0.88 -4.07 -0.35
N PRO A 47 -0.68 -3.16 -1.32
CA PRO A 47 0.58 -3.08 -2.06
C PRO A 47 1.69 -2.48 -1.22
N VAL A 48 2.93 -2.94 -1.41
CA VAL A 48 4.17 -2.28 -1.03
C VAL A 48 5.05 -2.10 -2.27
N ILE A 49 5.64 -0.93 -2.43
CA ILE A 49 6.48 -0.57 -3.58
C ILE A 49 7.92 -0.38 -3.13
N ILE A 50 8.82 -1.19 -3.64
CA ILE A 50 10.23 -1.18 -3.23
C ILE A 50 11.18 -1.22 -4.44
N LYS A 51 12.33 -0.56 -4.33
CA LYS A 51 13.40 -0.65 -5.33
C LYS A 51 14.10 -2.00 -5.23
N ASN A 52 14.16 -2.75 -6.33
CA ASN A 52 15.04 -3.90 -6.42
C ASN A 52 16.44 -3.45 -6.82
N ASN A 53 17.37 -3.49 -5.89
CA ASN A 53 18.74 -3.03 -6.09
C ASN A 53 19.55 -3.95 -7.02
N LYS A 54 19.18 -5.23 -7.13
CA LYS A 54 19.84 -6.19 -8.05
C LYS A 54 19.37 -6.03 -9.49
N GLU A 55 18.05 -5.90 -9.70
CA GLU A 55 17.47 -5.72 -11.04
C GLU A 55 17.45 -4.25 -11.46
N ASN A 56 17.67 -3.31 -10.53
CA ASN A 56 17.63 -1.87 -10.72
C ASN A 56 16.28 -1.38 -11.32
N ASN A 57 15.20 -1.98 -10.87
CA ASN A 57 13.82 -1.63 -11.23
C ASN A 57 12.93 -1.57 -9.98
N TRP A 58 11.66 -1.30 -10.15
CA TRP A 58 10.68 -1.22 -9.07
C TRP A 58 9.89 -2.52 -8.95
N TRP A 59 9.69 -2.97 -7.73
CA TRP A 59 8.86 -4.12 -7.42
C TRP A 59 7.65 -3.68 -6.60
N MET A 60 6.52 -4.32 -6.91
CA MET A 60 5.29 -4.27 -6.14
C MET A 60 5.05 -5.66 -5.59
N LEU A 61 4.99 -5.76 -4.27
CA LEU A 61 4.52 -6.96 -3.59
C LEU A 61 3.14 -6.65 -3.03
N TYR A 62 2.23 -7.63 -3.04
CA TYR A 62 0.85 -7.40 -2.67
C TYR A 62 0.17 -8.68 -2.20
N THR A 63 -0.89 -8.54 -1.40
CA THR A 63 -1.77 -9.68 -1.07
C THR A 63 -2.52 -10.13 -2.31
N GLN A 64 -2.31 -11.35 -2.77
CA GLN A 64 -3.03 -11.93 -3.89
C GLN A 64 -4.34 -12.58 -3.40
N ARG A 65 -5.41 -11.80 -3.17
CA ARG A 65 -6.72 -12.30 -2.75
C ARG A 65 -7.34 -13.16 -3.85
N ARG A 66 -8.10 -14.17 -3.45
CA ARG A 66 -8.65 -15.20 -4.36
C ARG A 66 -10.12 -14.91 -4.74
N SER A 67 -10.45 -13.71 -5.20
CA SER A 67 -11.83 -13.27 -5.47
C SER A 67 -12.58 -14.12 -6.50
N SER A 68 -11.87 -14.78 -7.42
CA SER A 68 -12.48 -15.64 -8.44
C SER A 68 -12.77 -17.08 -7.93
N VAL A 69 -12.41 -17.39 -6.69
CA VAL A 69 -12.61 -18.73 -6.11
C VAL A 69 -13.93 -18.77 -5.37
N ASN A 70 -14.77 -19.76 -5.67
CA ASN A 70 -15.99 -20.01 -4.91
C ASN A 70 -15.65 -20.64 -3.56
N THR A 71 -15.86 -19.92 -2.47
CA THR A 71 -15.42 -20.30 -1.14
C THR A 71 -16.52 -20.19 -0.09
N ILE A 72 -16.27 -20.77 1.10
CA ILE A 72 -17.16 -20.65 2.25
C ILE A 72 -16.72 -19.44 3.10
N GLY A 73 -17.65 -18.59 3.50
CA GLY A 73 -17.41 -17.44 4.36
C GLY A 73 -16.35 -16.52 3.76
N VAL A 74 -15.34 -16.17 4.55
CA VAL A 74 -14.24 -15.28 4.15
C VAL A 74 -12.99 -16.03 3.65
N SER A 75 -13.09 -17.32 3.34
CA SER A 75 -11.91 -18.09 2.92
C SER A 75 -11.32 -17.68 1.57
N HIS A 76 -11.99 -16.83 0.79
CA HIS A 76 -11.44 -16.22 -0.44
C HIS A 76 -10.35 -15.18 -0.16
N ILE A 77 -10.32 -14.61 1.03
CA ILE A 77 -9.26 -13.69 1.48
C ILE A 77 -8.20 -14.39 2.34
N HIS A 78 -8.35 -15.69 2.59
CA HIS A 78 -7.38 -16.53 3.24
C HIS A 78 -6.76 -17.54 2.23
N GLY A 79 -5.71 -18.25 2.63
CA GLY A 79 -4.91 -19.10 1.74
C GLY A 79 -4.29 -18.29 0.59
N THR A 80 -3.96 -17.05 0.87
CA THR A 80 -3.39 -16.09 -0.06
C THR A 80 -1.87 -16.20 -0.09
N ALA A 81 -1.28 -15.98 -1.25
CA ALA A 81 0.15 -15.79 -1.42
C ALA A 81 0.47 -14.30 -1.54
N ILE A 82 1.73 -13.94 -1.48
CA ILE A 82 2.23 -12.62 -1.84
C ILE A 82 2.54 -12.59 -3.32
N GLY A 83 1.75 -11.82 -4.08
CA GLY A 83 1.97 -11.59 -5.51
C GLY A 83 3.11 -10.61 -5.76
N VAL A 84 3.77 -10.76 -6.89
CA VAL A 84 4.91 -9.94 -7.32
C VAL A 84 4.68 -9.37 -8.70
N ALA A 85 4.87 -8.08 -8.86
CA ALA A 85 4.97 -7.42 -10.15
C ALA A 85 6.21 -6.51 -10.18
N SER A 86 6.78 -6.28 -11.36
CA SER A 86 7.94 -5.40 -11.53
C SER A 86 7.71 -4.36 -12.62
N SER A 87 8.39 -3.22 -12.52
CA SER A 87 8.28 -2.11 -13.46
C SER A 87 9.60 -1.35 -13.58
N ASP A 88 9.95 -0.94 -14.81
CA ASP A 88 11.10 -0.07 -15.06
C ASP A 88 10.72 1.43 -14.95
N ASP A 89 9.43 1.77 -15.05
CA ASP A 89 8.95 3.15 -15.13
C ASP A 89 7.89 3.50 -14.05
N GLY A 90 7.50 2.52 -13.22
CA GLY A 90 6.44 2.66 -12.22
C GLY A 90 5.01 2.69 -12.80
N ASN A 91 4.86 2.81 -14.13
CA ASN A 91 3.56 2.93 -14.80
C ASN A 91 3.09 1.64 -15.48
N ARG A 92 4.02 0.82 -15.96
CA ARG A 92 3.76 -0.47 -16.61
C ARG A 92 4.32 -1.59 -15.76
N TRP A 93 3.43 -2.40 -15.21
CA TRP A 93 3.77 -3.48 -14.29
C TRP A 93 3.64 -4.85 -14.94
N LEU A 94 4.68 -5.65 -14.83
CA LEU A 94 4.73 -7.03 -15.29
C LEU A 94 4.54 -7.97 -14.12
N TYR A 95 3.48 -8.77 -14.15
CA TYR A 95 3.28 -9.86 -13.17
C TYR A 95 4.41 -10.89 -13.25
N ARG A 96 5.02 -11.21 -12.12
CA ARG A 96 6.17 -12.12 -12.01
C ARG A 96 5.80 -13.48 -11.37
N GLY A 97 4.63 -13.61 -10.80
CA GLY A 97 4.21 -14.79 -10.02
C GLY A 97 3.95 -14.43 -8.56
N THR A 98 4.08 -15.42 -7.70
CA THR A 98 4.00 -15.27 -6.23
C THR A 98 5.34 -15.61 -5.60
N LEU A 99 5.63 -15.03 -4.42
CA LEU A 99 6.83 -15.37 -3.67
C LEU A 99 6.85 -16.86 -3.30
N PRO A 100 7.92 -17.57 -3.63
CA PRO A 100 8.10 -18.95 -3.20
C PRO A 100 8.67 -19.02 -1.77
N GLY A 101 8.41 -20.14 -1.08
CA GLY A 101 9.15 -20.50 0.12
C GLY A 101 8.82 -19.70 1.38
N LEU A 102 7.69 -19.00 1.42
CA LEU A 102 7.27 -18.29 2.63
C LEU A 102 6.68 -19.23 3.70
N ASP A 103 6.24 -20.42 3.32
CA ASP A 103 5.72 -21.39 4.27
C ASP A 103 6.85 -21.93 5.16
N PHE A 104 6.87 -21.52 6.43
CA PHE A 104 7.80 -21.99 7.45
C PHE A 104 7.24 -23.17 8.27
N GLU A 105 5.95 -23.44 8.12
CA GLU A 105 5.26 -24.62 8.67
C GLU A 105 4.40 -25.32 7.61
N PRO A 106 4.07 -26.63 7.81
CA PRO A 106 3.29 -27.39 6.83
C PRO A 106 1.86 -26.86 6.69
N GLY A 107 1.34 -26.88 5.48
CA GLY A 107 -0.05 -26.55 5.17
C GLY A 107 -0.17 -25.53 4.03
N HIS A 108 -1.40 -25.20 3.71
CA HIS A 108 -1.72 -24.06 2.86
C HIS A 108 -2.12 -22.91 3.79
N ASN A 109 -1.23 -21.94 3.93
CA ASN A 109 -1.36 -20.88 4.91
C ASN A 109 -1.75 -19.55 4.27
N THR A 110 -1.97 -18.53 5.06
CA THR A 110 -2.44 -17.21 4.64
C THR A 110 -1.35 -16.17 4.90
N PHE A 111 -1.03 -15.38 3.87
CA PHE A 111 -0.12 -14.25 3.95
C PHE A 111 -0.83 -12.98 3.48
N TRP A 112 -0.75 -11.88 4.27
CA TRP A 112 -1.33 -10.58 3.93
C TRP A 112 -0.35 -9.43 4.15
N ALA A 113 -0.58 -8.33 3.43
CA ALA A 113 0.00 -7.03 3.67
C ALA A 113 1.50 -7.08 4.00
N PRO A 114 2.34 -7.39 3.00
CA PRO A 114 3.78 -7.36 3.20
C PRO A 114 4.24 -5.91 3.40
N GLU A 115 5.07 -5.68 4.39
CA GLU A 115 5.88 -4.47 4.56
C GLU A 115 7.33 -4.80 4.28
N ILE A 116 8.04 -3.96 3.54
CA ILE A 116 9.44 -4.23 3.18
C ILE A 116 10.30 -2.98 3.34
N ILE A 117 11.39 -3.14 4.07
CA ILE A 117 12.44 -2.12 4.17
C ILE A 117 13.79 -2.70 3.71
N PHE A 118 14.57 -1.89 2.98
CA PHE A 118 15.98 -2.19 2.71
C PHE A 118 16.86 -1.44 3.71
N ALA A 119 17.53 -2.17 4.54
CA ALA A 119 18.41 -1.62 5.57
C ALA A 119 19.62 -2.51 5.79
N GLU A 120 20.75 -1.91 6.15
CA GLU A 120 22.02 -2.60 6.48
C GLU A 120 22.51 -3.57 5.40
N GLY A 121 22.04 -3.43 4.16
CA GLY A 121 22.50 -4.18 2.99
C GLY A 121 21.59 -5.34 2.60
N GLU A 122 20.49 -5.58 3.30
CA GLU A 122 19.49 -6.61 2.99
C GLU A 122 18.06 -6.08 3.06
N TYR A 123 17.11 -6.85 2.54
CA TYR A 123 15.69 -6.58 2.64
C TYR A 123 15.11 -7.31 3.84
N HIS A 124 14.32 -6.59 4.64
CA HIS A 124 13.51 -7.14 5.72
C HIS A 124 12.05 -7.07 5.32
N MET A 125 11.33 -8.17 5.37
CA MET A 125 9.89 -8.22 5.15
C MET A 125 9.17 -8.63 6.42
N TYR A 126 8.14 -7.86 6.76
CA TYR A 126 7.20 -8.15 7.84
C TYR A 126 5.83 -8.40 7.23
N VAL A 127 5.34 -9.64 7.31
CA VAL A 127 4.11 -10.06 6.64
C VAL A 127 3.12 -10.61 7.64
N SER A 128 1.87 -10.24 7.50
CA SER A 128 0.79 -10.80 8.33
C SER A 128 0.54 -12.26 7.95
N TYR A 129 0.48 -13.14 8.95
CA TYR A 129 0.40 -14.58 8.79
C TYR A 129 -0.73 -15.20 9.59
N ILE A 130 -1.42 -16.16 8.99
CA ILE A 130 -2.44 -16.99 9.64
C ILE A 130 -2.23 -18.43 9.23
N THR A 131 -2.22 -19.35 10.19
CA THR A 131 -2.16 -20.78 9.91
C THR A 131 -3.44 -21.24 9.21
N GLY A 132 -3.30 -21.90 8.04
CA GLY A 132 -4.40 -22.47 7.29
C GLY A 132 -5.22 -21.48 6.48
N VAL A 133 -6.45 -21.89 6.13
CA VAL A 133 -7.42 -21.13 5.32
C VAL A 133 -8.73 -20.96 6.10
N PRO A 134 -8.79 -20.04 7.05
CA PRO A 134 -9.98 -19.79 7.85
C PRO A 134 -11.22 -19.44 7.03
N THR A 135 -12.39 -19.80 7.52
CA THR A 135 -13.69 -19.45 6.94
C THR A 135 -14.37 -18.27 7.66
N ASP A 136 -13.79 -17.83 8.76
CA ASP A 136 -14.25 -16.71 9.57
C ASP A 136 -13.07 -15.87 10.11
N TRP A 137 -13.37 -14.80 10.84
CA TRP A 137 -12.38 -13.85 11.36
C TRP A 137 -11.79 -14.21 12.74
N ASN A 138 -12.14 -15.37 13.33
CA ASN A 138 -11.83 -15.69 14.74
C ASN A 138 -10.47 -16.36 14.97
N TRP A 139 -9.58 -16.32 13.99
CA TRP A 139 -8.26 -16.97 14.05
C TRP A 139 -7.20 -16.00 14.53
N SER A 140 -6.21 -16.54 15.24
CA SER A 140 -5.00 -15.79 15.60
C SER A 140 -4.20 -15.45 14.36
N ARG A 141 -3.52 -14.30 14.42
CA ARG A 141 -2.69 -13.78 13.33
C ARG A 141 -1.49 -13.06 13.88
N HIS A 142 -0.37 -13.21 13.21
CA HIS A 142 0.92 -12.74 13.67
C HIS A 142 1.64 -12.01 12.54
N ILE A 143 2.59 -11.16 12.90
CA ILE A 143 3.55 -10.62 11.95
C ILE A 143 4.77 -11.52 11.96
N VAL A 144 5.20 -11.97 10.78
CA VAL A 144 6.35 -12.85 10.57
C VAL A 144 7.45 -12.09 9.85
N HIS A 145 8.68 -12.23 10.30
CA HIS A 145 9.86 -11.61 9.76
C HIS A 145 10.62 -12.54 8.84
N TYR A 146 10.98 -12.03 7.67
CA TYR A 146 11.85 -12.66 6.69
C TYR A 146 12.94 -11.69 6.26
N THR A 147 14.09 -12.23 5.81
CA THR A 147 15.15 -11.45 5.16
C THR A 147 15.48 -11.98 3.77
N ALA A 148 16.00 -11.12 2.91
CA ALA A 148 16.45 -11.49 1.57
C ALA A 148 17.48 -10.52 1.00
N ASP A 149 18.34 -11.06 0.13
CA ASP A 149 19.27 -10.25 -0.68
C ASP A 149 18.68 -9.73 -2.00
N ASP A 150 17.53 -10.27 -2.46
CA ASP A 150 17.08 -10.10 -3.86
C ASP A 150 15.57 -9.90 -4.06
N LEU A 151 14.79 -9.71 -2.98
CA LEU A 151 13.33 -9.62 -2.97
C LEU A 151 12.60 -10.89 -3.46
N TRP A 152 13.32 -11.96 -3.80
CA TRP A 152 12.74 -13.20 -4.31
C TRP A 152 13.00 -14.40 -3.40
N SER A 153 14.22 -14.52 -2.88
CA SER A 153 14.67 -15.66 -2.09
C SER A 153 14.65 -15.30 -0.60
N TRP A 154 13.49 -15.45 0.02
CA TRP A 154 13.26 -15.05 1.40
C TRP A 154 13.65 -16.15 2.40
N HIS A 155 14.28 -15.75 3.49
CA HIS A 155 14.64 -16.58 4.61
C HIS A 155 13.77 -16.24 5.81
N PHE A 156 13.15 -17.26 6.40
CA PHE A 156 12.37 -17.10 7.63
C PHE A 156 13.29 -16.80 8.81
N GLU A 157 12.98 -15.75 9.57
CA GLU A 157 13.70 -15.34 10.76
C GLU A 157 12.92 -15.66 12.04
N SER A 158 11.72 -15.13 12.17
CA SER A 158 10.93 -15.29 13.39
C SER A 158 9.45 -14.99 13.19
N VAL A 159 8.62 -15.49 14.11
CA VAL A 159 7.28 -14.96 14.38
C VAL A 159 7.45 -13.92 15.48
N LEU A 160 7.03 -12.69 15.26
CA LEU A 160 7.23 -11.60 16.22
C LEU A 160 6.32 -11.76 17.44
N GLU A 161 6.88 -11.56 18.62
CA GLU A 161 6.13 -11.43 19.87
C GLU A 161 5.74 -9.96 20.07
N LEU A 162 4.48 -9.62 19.73
CA LEU A 162 3.94 -8.27 19.81
C LEU A 162 2.84 -8.18 20.90
N SER A 163 2.04 -7.10 20.86
CA SER A 163 1.06 -6.77 21.91
C SER A 163 -0.06 -7.79 22.10
N SER A 164 -0.39 -8.59 21.08
CA SER A 164 -1.42 -9.63 21.16
C SER A 164 -1.24 -10.75 20.13
N ASP A 165 -2.15 -11.72 20.15
CA ASP A 165 -2.24 -12.81 19.15
C ASP A 165 -3.07 -12.44 17.91
N ARG A 166 -3.39 -11.14 17.71
CA ARG A 166 -4.14 -10.62 16.56
C ARG A 166 -3.57 -9.31 16.03
N VAL A 167 -2.36 -9.40 15.50
CA VAL A 167 -1.64 -8.26 14.94
C VAL A 167 -1.40 -8.44 13.44
N ILE A 168 -1.61 -7.37 12.67
CA ILE A 168 -1.43 -7.34 11.22
C ILE A 168 -0.90 -5.98 10.75
N ASP A 169 -0.57 -5.89 9.47
CA ASP A 169 -0.32 -4.64 8.73
C ASP A 169 0.83 -3.84 9.34
N ALA A 170 2.02 -4.44 9.37
CA ALA A 170 3.22 -3.74 9.80
C ALA A 170 3.57 -2.59 8.83
N CYS A 171 4.11 -1.51 9.38
CA CYS A 171 4.87 -0.48 8.68
C CYS A 171 6.13 -0.18 9.47
N VAL A 172 7.30 -0.21 8.85
CA VAL A 172 8.58 0.00 9.51
C VAL A 172 9.30 1.21 8.94
N HIS A 173 9.71 2.13 9.82
CA HIS A 173 10.40 3.35 9.43
C HIS A 173 11.58 3.65 10.37
N PRO A 174 12.73 4.17 9.86
CA PRO A 174 13.80 4.65 10.72
C PRO A 174 13.36 5.90 11.49
N VAL A 175 13.61 5.94 12.81
CA VAL A 175 13.20 7.07 13.67
C VAL A 175 14.40 7.86 14.22
N GLY A 176 15.56 7.67 13.62
CA GLY A 176 16.82 8.34 14.02
C GLY A 176 17.61 7.53 15.05
N ASN A 177 18.85 7.97 15.28
CA ASN A 177 19.82 7.36 16.22
C ASN A 177 20.08 5.85 15.97
N GLY A 178 19.96 5.39 14.72
CA GLY A 178 20.11 3.97 14.36
C GLY A 178 18.96 3.08 14.79
N ARG A 179 17.81 3.66 15.15
CA ARG A 179 16.64 2.92 15.62
C ARG A 179 15.54 2.90 14.57
N TYR A 180 14.76 1.82 14.60
CA TYR A 180 13.59 1.59 13.76
C TYR A 180 12.34 1.50 14.63
N LYS A 181 11.22 1.92 14.08
CA LYS A 181 9.92 1.78 14.72
C LYS A 181 8.96 1.09 13.77
N MET A 182 8.22 0.15 14.30
CA MET A 182 7.15 -0.56 13.62
C MET A 182 5.83 -0.05 14.17
N TRP A 183 4.90 0.30 13.29
CA TRP A 183 3.49 0.49 13.61
C TRP A 183 2.70 -0.66 13.01
N TYR A 184 1.69 -1.11 13.72
CA TYR A 184 0.86 -2.24 13.30
C TYR A 184 -0.54 -2.13 13.90
N LYS A 185 -1.52 -2.79 13.29
CA LYS A 185 -2.88 -2.90 13.81
C LYS A 185 -2.94 -4.01 14.87
N ASP A 186 -3.55 -3.73 16.02
CA ASP A 186 -3.89 -4.73 17.01
C ASP A 186 -5.43 -4.90 17.10
N GLU A 187 -5.94 -6.03 16.64
CA GLU A 187 -7.37 -6.31 16.61
C GLU A 187 -7.95 -6.73 17.98
N ARG A 188 -7.11 -7.09 18.96
CA ARG A 188 -7.56 -7.33 20.33
C ARG A 188 -7.86 -6.02 21.05
N HIS A 189 -7.28 -4.92 20.56
CA HIS A 189 -7.43 -3.59 21.12
C HIS A 189 -8.13 -2.68 20.12
N ASP A 190 -9.39 -2.98 19.83
CA ASP A 190 -10.32 -2.20 19.00
C ASP A 190 -9.80 -1.85 17.58
N SER A 191 -8.85 -2.63 17.05
CA SER A 191 -8.19 -2.34 15.76
C SER A 191 -7.50 -0.97 15.76
N HIS A 192 -6.80 -0.66 16.81
CA HIS A 192 -5.98 0.54 16.95
C HIS A 192 -4.55 0.32 16.47
N THR A 193 -3.83 1.41 16.19
CA THR A 193 -2.40 1.35 15.87
C THR A 193 -1.59 1.25 17.16
N TYR A 194 -0.82 0.18 17.27
CA TYR A 194 0.22 -0.06 18.25
C TYR A 194 1.60 0.13 17.63
N SER A 195 2.62 0.23 18.47
CA SER A 195 4.00 0.30 17.99
C SER A 195 4.96 -0.55 18.78
N ALA A 196 6.07 -0.89 18.13
CA ALA A 196 7.26 -1.50 18.71
C ALA A 196 8.52 -0.81 18.18
N ILE A 197 9.63 -0.92 18.92
CA ILE A 197 10.90 -0.29 18.56
C ILE A 197 12.00 -1.33 18.51
N SER A 198 12.97 -1.13 17.61
CA SER A 198 14.11 -2.03 17.41
C SER A 198 15.38 -1.26 17.11
N ASP A 199 16.53 -1.79 17.56
CA ASP A 199 17.86 -1.29 17.22
C ASP A 199 18.51 -2.13 16.09
N ASP A 200 17.91 -3.29 15.71
CA ASP A 200 18.52 -4.26 14.80
C ASP A 200 17.57 -4.87 13.75
N LEU A 201 16.29 -4.46 13.73
CA LEU A 201 15.24 -4.99 12.85
C LEU A 201 14.82 -6.46 13.13
N TYR A 202 15.46 -7.13 14.09
CA TYR A 202 15.17 -8.52 14.46
C TYR A 202 14.45 -8.61 15.81
N ASN A 203 14.88 -7.82 16.78
CA ASN A 203 14.34 -7.81 18.13
C ASN A 203 13.48 -6.56 18.35
N TRP A 204 12.21 -6.76 18.69
CA TRP A 204 11.22 -5.70 18.81
C TRP A 204 10.70 -5.59 20.25
N GLU A 205 10.75 -4.40 20.82
CA GLU A 205 10.18 -4.07 22.11
C GLU A 205 8.87 -3.29 21.91
N VAL A 206 7.75 -3.82 22.43
CA VAL A 206 6.44 -3.19 22.31
C VAL A 206 6.41 -1.89 23.12
N VAL A 207 6.06 -0.79 22.47
CA VAL A 207 5.89 0.52 23.10
C VAL A 207 4.46 0.68 23.62
N GLY A 208 3.46 0.34 22.81
CA GLY A 208 2.04 0.41 23.15
C GLY A 208 1.17 1.05 22.10
N GLU A 209 -0.03 1.47 22.51
CA GLU A 209 -1.03 2.11 21.66
C GLU A 209 -0.62 3.55 21.31
N GLU A 210 -0.76 3.93 20.03
CA GLU A 210 -0.43 5.28 19.57
C GLU A 210 -1.59 6.01 18.90
N ILE A 211 -2.44 5.30 18.16
CA ILE A 211 -3.64 5.90 17.57
C ILE A 211 -4.85 5.08 17.95
N ASN A 212 -5.82 5.72 18.61
CA ASN A 212 -7.03 5.12 19.14
C ASN A 212 -8.31 5.93 18.86
N VAL A 213 -8.26 6.83 17.89
CA VAL A 213 -9.41 7.71 17.60
C VAL A 213 -10.58 6.95 17.00
N ASN A 214 -10.29 6.00 16.09
CA ASN A 214 -11.25 5.10 15.44
C ASN A 214 -10.56 3.76 15.18
N SER A 215 -11.35 2.72 14.96
CA SER A 215 -10.82 1.47 14.40
C SER A 215 -10.30 1.71 12.97
N HIS A 216 -9.13 1.17 12.65
CA HIS A 216 -8.47 1.33 11.35
C HIS A 216 -7.47 0.20 11.12
N GLU A 217 -6.82 0.21 9.95
CA GLU A 217 -5.77 -0.73 9.57
C GLU A 217 -4.73 -0.06 8.67
N GLY A 218 -3.70 -0.80 8.27
CA GLY A 218 -2.75 -0.37 7.25
C GLY A 218 -2.03 0.93 7.56
N PRO A 219 -1.38 1.11 8.74
CA PRO A 219 -0.56 2.28 8.98
C PRO A 219 0.58 2.32 7.96
N ASN A 220 0.82 3.48 7.35
CA ASN A 220 1.97 3.71 6.47
C ASN A 220 2.61 5.05 6.83
N VAL A 221 3.88 5.03 7.23
CA VAL A 221 4.63 6.18 7.74
C VAL A 221 5.68 6.61 6.72
N PHE A 222 5.74 7.92 6.45
CA PHE A 222 6.70 8.50 5.50
C PHE A 222 7.05 9.94 5.85
N GLU A 223 8.18 10.43 5.32
CA GLU A 223 8.59 11.82 5.43
C GLU A 223 8.43 12.52 4.07
N PHE A 224 7.68 13.62 4.04
CA PHE A 224 7.45 14.40 2.81
C PHE A 224 7.28 15.88 3.12
N GLY A 225 7.93 16.74 2.31
CA GLY A 225 7.85 18.19 2.45
C GLY A 225 8.36 18.74 3.78
N GLY A 226 9.34 18.04 4.38
CA GLY A 226 9.92 18.39 5.68
C GLY A 226 9.06 18.04 6.89
N LYS A 227 8.01 17.27 6.70
CA LYS A 227 7.09 16.79 7.72
C LYS A 227 7.04 15.27 7.74
N LYS A 228 6.57 14.70 8.85
CA LYS A 228 6.37 13.28 9.07
C LYS A 228 4.89 12.97 9.10
N TRP A 229 4.50 11.99 8.31
CA TRP A 229 3.10 11.64 8.06
C TRP A 229 2.84 10.18 8.37
N MET A 230 1.62 9.88 8.76
CA MET A 230 1.04 8.53 8.73
C MET A 230 -0.29 8.59 8.01
N ILE A 231 -0.56 7.61 7.18
CA ILE A 231 -1.90 7.32 6.66
C ILE A 231 -2.37 5.97 7.21
N THR A 232 -3.69 5.83 7.39
CA THR A 232 -4.33 4.58 7.85
C THR A 232 -5.59 4.33 7.05
N ASP A 233 -5.97 3.08 6.79
CA ASP A 233 -7.28 2.75 6.21
C ASP A 233 -8.34 2.77 7.30
N GLU A 234 -9.19 3.78 7.30
CA GLU A 234 -10.30 3.94 8.26
C GLU A 234 -11.61 3.32 7.73
N TRP A 235 -11.57 2.55 6.63
CA TRP A 235 -12.74 2.03 5.89
C TRP A 235 -13.72 3.11 5.43
N HIS A 236 -13.30 4.37 5.52
CA HIS A 236 -13.95 5.59 5.07
C HIS A 236 -12.95 6.52 4.37
N GLY A 237 -12.13 5.94 3.46
CA GLY A 237 -10.94 6.57 2.92
C GLY A 237 -9.76 6.42 3.87
N LEU A 238 -8.70 7.17 3.60
CA LEU A 238 -7.44 7.05 4.33
C LEU A 238 -7.28 8.21 5.32
N GLY A 239 -7.24 7.92 6.61
CA GLY A 239 -6.94 8.87 7.67
C GLY A 239 -5.53 9.43 7.51
N VAL A 240 -5.36 10.73 7.75
CA VAL A 240 -4.06 11.44 7.66
C VAL A 240 -3.68 11.97 9.02
N TYR A 241 -2.48 11.66 9.44
CA TYR A 241 -1.89 12.09 10.70
C TYR A 241 -0.52 12.73 10.46
N GLU A 242 -0.17 13.71 11.27
CA GLU A 242 1.11 14.41 11.30
C GLU A 242 1.78 14.28 12.65
N THR A 243 3.11 14.17 12.68
CA THR A 243 3.90 14.13 13.90
C THR A 243 5.22 14.90 13.74
N GLU A 244 5.77 15.37 14.87
CA GLU A 244 7.13 15.91 14.93
C GLU A 244 8.15 14.86 15.43
N ASP A 245 7.69 13.85 16.17
CA ASP A 245 8.55 12.95 16.97
C ASP A 245 8.32 11.45 16.75
N PHE A 246 7.47 11.05 15.79
CA PHE A 246 7.06 9.67 15.54
C PHE A 246 6.35 8.99 16.74
N THR A 247 5.77 9.78 17.65
CA THR A 247 5.09 9.26 18.84
C THR A 247 3.73 9.93 19.05
N HIS A 248 3.66 11.25 18.93
CA HIS A 248 2.44 12.00 19.13
C HIS A 248 1.83 12.37 17.76
N TRP A 249 0.73 11.72 17.41
CA TRP A 249 0.08 11.86 16.12
C TRP A 249 -1.14 12.79 16.19
N ASN A 250 -1.15 13.81 15.34
CA ASN A 250 -2.25 14.74 15.19
C ASN A 250 -3.04 14.43 13.92
N ARG A 251 -4.30 14.01 14.07
CA ARG A 251 -5.17 13.71 12.93
C ARG A 251 -5.55 14.98 12.20
N GLN A 252 -5.30 15.04 10.88
CA GLN A 252 -5.66 16.17 10.02
C GLN A 252 -6.98 15.98 9.28
N GLY A 253 -7.43 14.76 9.08
CA GLY A 253 -8.62 14.44 8.30
C GLY A 253 -8.48 13.10 7.57
N ALA A 254 -9.14 12.98 6.43
CA ALA A 254 -9.02 11.82 5.56
C ALA A 254 -8.93 12.23 4.09
N ILE A 255 -8.29 11.40 3.27
CA ILE A 255 -8.18 11.53 1.81
C ILE A 255 -8.80 10.32 1.13
N LEU A 256 -9.10 10.44 -0.17
CA LEU A 256 -9.50 9.32 -1.05
C LEU A 256 -10.76 8.54 -0.58
N PHE A 257 -11.67 9.18 0.16
CA PHE A 257 -12.98 8.62 0.49
C PHE A 257 -13.92 8.65 -0.72
N ASP A 258 -14.04 9.81 -1.37
CA ASP A 258 -14.87 9.98 -2.55
C ASP A 258 -14.23 9.29 -3.76
N GLY A 259 -15.05 8.61 -4.56
CA GLY A 259 -14.60 8.00 -5.80
C GLY A 259 -14.15 9.04 -6.82
N GLY A 260 -13.13 8.69 -7.61
CA GLY A 260 -12.65 9.46 -8.76
C GLY A 260 -13.35 9.10 -10.07
N LYS A 261 -12.84 9.65 -11.16
CA LYS A 261 -13.38 9.48 -12.52
C LYS A 261 -12.55 8.50 -13.34
N ARG A 262 -11.37 8.13 -12.87
CA ARG A 262 -10.48 7.20 -13.56
C ARG A 262 -11.04 5.78 -13.51
N SER A 263 -10.63 4.95 -14.47
CA SER A 263 -11.10 3.56 -14.55
C SER A 263 -10.74 2.77 -13.29
N GLY A 264 -11.71 2.09 -12.69
CA GLY A 264 -11.54 1.30 -11.48
C GLY A 264 -11.39 2.12 -10.19
N ASP A 265 -11.49 3.45 -10.24
CA ASP A 265 -11.19 4.37 -9.13
C ASP A 265 -12.44 5.13 -8.63
N GLY A 266 -13.63 4.65 -8.98
CA GLY A 266 -14.91 5.28 -8.64
C GLY A 266 -15.42 5.03 -7.21
N VAL A 267 -14.60 4.47 -6.33
CA VAL A 267 -14.93 4.11 -4.94
C VAL A 267 -13.82 4.54 -3.99
N MET A 268 -14.06 4.43 -2.68
CA MET A 268 -13.03 4.76 -1.67
C MET A 268 -11.75 3.92 -1.85
N ALA A 269 -10.62 4.53 -1.51
CA ALA A 269 -9.33 3.85 -1.41
C ALA A 269 -9.27 3.00 -0.13
N ASN A 270 -8.42 1.99 -0.17
CA ASN A 270 -8.09 1.13 0.97
C ASN A 270 -6.56 1.05 1.08
N HIS A 271 -6.08 0.37 2.13
CA HIS A 271 -4.70 0.18 2.55
C HIS A 271 -3.68 0.55 1.46
N ALA A 272 -2.80 1.48 1.77
CA ALA A 272 -1.94 2.11 0.80
C ALA A 272 -0.48 2.15 1.26
N ASP A 273 0.42 2.25 0.28
CA ASP A 273 1.83 2.54 0.46
C ASP A 273 2.19 3.88 -0.17
N VAL A 274 3.18 4.57 0.37
CA VAL A 274 3.66 5.86 -0.14
C VAL A 274 5.14 5.80 -0.48
N VAL A 275 5.45 6.09 -1.73
CA VAL A 275 6.83 6.25 -2.19
C VAL A 275 7.15 7.74 -2.35
N VAL A 276 8.13 8.20 -1.57
CA VAL A 276 8.71 9.54 -1.74
C VAL A 276 9.91 9.44 -2.68
N SER A 277 9.86 10.16 -3.79
CA SER A 277 10.86 10.13 -4.84
C SER A 277 11.26 11.56 -5.24
N GLY A 278 12.43 12.00 -4.78
CA GLY A 278 12.86 13.40 -4.89
C GLY A 278 11.89 14.34 -4.17
N ASP A 279 11.40 15.36 -4.87
CA ASP A 279 10.44 16.33 -4.34
C ASP A 279 8.97 15.91 -4.50
N ASN A 280 8.71 14.64 -4.87
CA ASN A 280 7.36 14.12 -5.08
C ASN A 280 7.04 12.99 -4.13
N ALA A 281 5.78 12.84 -3.78
CA ALA A 281 5.24 11.70 -3.07
C ALA A 281 4.10 11.07 -3.87
N TYR A 282 4.13 9.77 -4.03
CA TYR A 282 3.12 9.00 -4.75
C TYR A 282 2.50 7.96 -3.83
N ILE A 283 1.17 7.95 -3.79
CA ILE A 283 0.41 6.97 -3.03
C ILE A 283 -0.05 5.85 -3.95
N PHE A 284 0.18 4.60 -3.54
CA PHE A 284 -0.30 3.39 -4.19
C PHE A 284 -1.33 2.75 -3.27
N TYR A 285 -2.54 2.60 -3.75
CA TYR A 285 -3.66 2.11 -2.95
C TYR A 285 -4.48 1.13 -3.77
N PHE A 286 -5.27 0.30 -3.11
CA PHE A 286 -6.22 -0.52 -3.84
C PHE A 286 -7.64 -0.01 -3.71
N THR A 287 -8.44 -0.37 -4.70
CA THR A 287 -9.88 -0.15 -4.70
C THR A 287 -10.60 -1.46 -5.01
N HIS A 288 -11.85 -1.57 -4.54
CA HIS A 288 -12.78 -2.60 -4.96
C HIS A 288 -13.78 -2.02 -5.96
N PRO A 289 -13.48 -1.96 -7.27
CA PRO A 289 -14.21 -1.13 -8.24
C PRO A 289 -15.68 -1.51 -8.42
N TYR A 290 -16.08 -2.69 -8.00
CA TYR A 290 -17.45 -3.18 -8.09
C TYR A 290 -18.21 -3.09 -6.76
N PHE A 291 -17.51 -2.84 -5.65
CA PHE A 291 -18.10 -2.71 -4.33
C PHE A 291 -18.35 -1.24 -4.01
N LEU A 292 -19.53 -0.74 -4.41
CA LEU A 292 -19.88 0.67 -4.24
C LEU A 292 -19.85 1.10 -2.77
N ASN A 293 -19.44 2.34 -2.51
CA ASN A 293 -19.32 2.87 -1.15
C ASN A 293 -20.64 2.75 -0.36
N GLU A 294 -21.79 3.01 -0.99
CA GLU A 294 -23.11 2.86 -0.38
C GLU A 294 -23.41 1.42 0.06
N ASN A 295 -22.97 0.42 -0.70
CA ASN A 295 -23.13 -0.99 -0.36
C ASN A 295 -22.21 -1.38 0.79
N ARG A 296 -20.97 -0.87 0.82
CA ARG A 296 -20.01 -1.11 1.91
C ARG A 296 -20.50 -0.58 3.25
N LEU A 297 -21.21 0.55 3.23
CA LEU A 297 -21.79 1.17 4.42
C LEU A 297 -23.14 0.56 4.83
N ASN A 298 -23.75 -0.25 3.98
CA ASN A 298 -25.03 -0.91 4.25
C ASN A 298 -24.83 -2.28 4.91
N LYS A 299 -25.04 -2.35 6.21
CA LYS A 299 -24.91 -3.61 6.99
C LYS A 299 -25.84 -4.76 6.54
N ALA A 300 -26.88 -4.46 5.76
CA ALA A 300 -27.80 -5.46 5.21
C ALA A 300 -27.37 -5.95 3.81
N TYR A 301 -26.37 -5.34 3.21
CA TYR A 301 -25.84 -5.77 1.91
C TYR A 301 -25.10 -7.10 2.05
N VAL A 302 -25.34 -7.99 1.10
CA VAL A 302 -24.64 -9.29 1.02
C VAL A 302 -23.64 -9.19 -0.14
N PRO A 303 -22.33 -9.15 0.15
CA PRO A 303 -21.31 -9.04 -0.89
C PRO A 303 -21.36 -10.20 -1.88
N THR A 304 -21.10 -9.89 -3.14
CA THR A 304 -20.96 -10.84 -4.25
C THR A 304 -19.48 -11.15 -4.49
N ALA A 305 -19.18 -12.13 -5.33
CA ALA A 305 -17.82 -12.44 -5.74
C ALA A 305 -17.14 -11.25 -6.48
N ASP A 306 -17.92 -10.47 -7.23
CA ASP A 306 -17.39 -9.29 -7.93
C ASP A 306 -16.96 -8.19 -6.96
N ASP A 307 -17.63 -8.03 -5.82
CA ASP A 307 -17.25 -7.07 -4.79
C ASP A 307 -15.86 -7.37 -4.19
N GLY A 308 -15.42 -8.62 -4.25
CA GLY A 308 -14.08 -9.04 -3.83
C GLY A 308 -12.96 -8.70 -4.82
N ARG A 309 -13.28 -8.35 -6.07
CA ARG A 309 -12.26 -7.94 -7.04
C ARG A 309 -11.64 -6.62 -6.64
N ALA A 310 -10.35 -6.48 -6.92
CA ALA A 310 -9.59 -5.27 -6.60
C ALA A 310 -8.65 -4.88 -7.74
N CYS A 311 -8.19 -3.65 -7.69
CA CYS A 311 -7.11 -3.19 -8.55
C CYS A 311 -6.26 -2.15 -7.80
N ILE A 312 -4.98 -2.07 -8.17
CA ILE A 312 -4.07 -1.06 -7.65
C ILE A 312 -4.21 0.21 -8.49
N GLN A 313 -4.28 1.32 -7.78
CA GLN A 313 -4.29 2.69 -8.31
C GLN A 313 -3.07 3.44 -7.79
N THR A 314 -2.77 4.59 -8.39
CA THR A 314 -1.79 5.53 -7.86
C THR A 314 -2.23 6.96 -8.09
N ALA A 315 -1.83 7.85 -7.18
CA ALA A 315 -2.05 9.29 -7.28
C ALA A 315 -0.84 10.04 -6.70
N GLN A 316 -0.72 11.32 -7.01
CA GLN A 316 0.30 12.18 -6.41
C GLN A 316 -0.24 12.85 -5.16
N LEU A 317 0.55 12.81 -4.08
CA LEU A 317 0.29 13.57 -2.86
C LEU A 317 0.85 14.99 -2.98
N GLU A 318 0.17 15.94 -2.39
CA GLU A 318 0.59 17.35 -2.32
C GLU A 318 0.40 17.86 -0.89
N ILE A 319 1.17 18.90 -0.53
CA ILE A 319 0.93 19.64 0.71
C ILE A 319 0.35 21.00 0.32
N LYS A 320 -0.86 21.30 0.80
CA LYS A 320 -1.53 22.60 0.60
C LYS A 320 -1.88 23.21 1.96
N ASP A 321 -1.40 24.41 2.22
CA ASP A 321 -1.61 25.12 3.48
C ASP A 321 -1.21 24.28 4.72
N GLY A 322 -0.14 23.47 4.57
CA GLY A 322 0.37 22.63 5.63
C GLY A 322 -0.35 21.28 5.81
N VAL A 323 -1.37 20.98 4.99
CA VAL A 323 -2.17 19.74 5.03
C VAL A 323 -1.81 18.84 3.86
N LEU A 324 -1.71 17.53 4.11
CA LEU A 324 -1.53 16.53 3.08
C LEU A 324 -2.86 16.32 2.33
N VAL A 325 -2.82 16.45 1.00
CA VAL A 325 -4.00 16.30 0.13
C VAL A 325 -3.70 15.39 -1.05
N CYS A 326 -4.76 14.79 -1.60
CA CYS A 326 -4.69 13.93 -2.78
C CYS A 326 -5.88 14.21 -3.70
N ASP A 327 -5.59 14.64 -4.93
CA ASP A 327 -6.57 14.70 -6.02
C ASP A 327 -6.29 13.55 -6.98
N ARG A 328 -7.04 12.44 -6.85
CA ARG A 328 -6.85 11.23 -7.66
C ARG A 328 -7.16 11.41 -9.13
N ASP A 329 -7.92 12.44 -9.49
CA ASP A 329 -8.28 12.75 -10.88
C ASP A 329 -7.28 13.70 -11.56
N LYS A 330 -6.31 14.22 -10.81
CA LYS A 330 -5.27 15.08 -11.35
C LYS A 330 -4.29 14.28 -12.21
N ASP A 331 -4.01 14.78 -13.42
CA ASP A 331 -2.94 14.23 -14.25
C ASP A 331 -1.57 14.53 -13.64
N PHE A 332 -0.70 13.53 -13.62
CA PHE A 332 0.69 13.68 -13.15
C PHE A 332 1.63 12.75 -13.92
N GLU A 333 2.91 13.01 -13.85
CA GLU A 333 3.98 12.15 -14.35
C GLU A 333 4.55 11.34 -13.16
N LEU A 334 4.48 10.02 -13.24
CA LEU A 334 5.08 9.15 -12.23
C LEU A 334 6.59 9.06 -12.46
N LYS A 335 7.37 9.52 -11.49
CA LYS A 335 8.84 9.53 -11.52
C LYS A 335 9.37 8.82 -10.29
N LEU A 336 9.57 7.53 -10.39
CA LEU A 336 10.27 6.75 -9.40
C LEU A 336 11.77 6.75 -9.75
N ILE A 337 12.62 7.31 -8.87
CA ILE A 337 14.06 7.51 -9.07
C ILE A 337 14.85 6.48 -8.27
#